data_9a5b6a4a722495f020e899984d4d0abc
#
_entry.id   9a5b6a4a722495f020e899984d4d0abc
#
_cell.length_a   1.000
_cell.length_b   1.000
_cell.length_c   1.000
_cell.angle_alpha   90.00
_cell.angle_beta   90.00
_cell.angle_gamma   90.00
#
_symmetry.space_group_name_H-M   'P 1'
#
loop_
_entity.id
_entity.type
_entity.pdbx_description
1 polymer ?
#
loop_
_entity_poly.entity_id
_entity_poly.type
_entity_poly.pdbx_seq_one_letter_code
_entity_poly.pdbx_strand_id
1 'polypeptide(L)'
;MFDLGMDFSSLEETERLGGVFRQDGKTGDLVEILARNGVNAARLRLWLDPFGENGVPYGGGTCDLPCVMRLAARAKAQGMRFLLDLHYSDFWCDPGRQLSPKAWAGLGTDELAGKIFGYTKRTLQMLRNAGLEPDMVQVGNEITNGMLWPAGKLSDPEPGKPRTGFGAL
;
A
#
# COMPACT_ATOMS: atom_id res chain seq x y z
N MET A 1 -19.23 -0.83 -14.51
CA MET A 1 -18.07 -1.48 -15.19
C MET A 1 -17.39 -2.35 -14.14
N PHE A 2 -17.07 -3.59 -14.46
CA PHE A 2 -16.36 -4.48 -13.52
C PHE A 2 -14.89 -4.07 -13.41
N ASP A 3 -14.33 -4.08 -12.18
CA ASP A 3 -12.93 -3.79 -11.96
C ASP A 3 -12.10 -5.07 -12.05
N LEU A 4 -11.26 -5.15 -13.06
CA LEU A 4 -10.20 -6.12 -13.17
C LEU A 4 -8.91 -5.46 -12.67
N GLY A 5 -8.58 -5.65 -11.39
CA GLY A 5 -7.46 -4.99 -10.73
C GLY A 5 -6.23 -5.88 -10.62
N MET A 6 -5.05 -5.26 -10.66
CA MET A 6 -3.77 -5.91 -10.38
C MET A 6 -2.93 -5.06 -9.42
N ASP A 7 -2.25 -5.72 -8.47
CA ASP A 7 -1.19 -5.12 -7.67
C ASP A 7 0.15 -5.34 -8.36
N PHE A 8 0.82 -4.25 -8.71
CA PHE A 8 2.17 -4.28 -9.28
C PHE A 8 3.13 -3.32 -8.55
N SER A 9 2.93 -3.16 -7.26
CA SER A 9 3.72 -2.27 -6.41
C SER A 9 5.22 -2.56 -6.42
N SER A 10 5.65 -3.79 -6.73
CA SER A 10 7.06 -4.19 -6.83
C SER A 10 7.64 -4.09 -8.26
N LEU A 11 6.89 -3.51 -9.20
CA LEU A 11 7.27 -3.49 -10.62
C LEU A 11 8.63 -2.82 -10.86
N GLU A 12 8.86 -1.63 -10.32
CA GLU A 12 10.13 -0.91 -10.52
C GLU A 12 11.34 -1.68 -9.97
N GLU A 13 11.19 -2.36 -8.83
CA GLU A 13 12.25 -3.21 -8.30
C GLU A 13 12.49 -4.41 -9.20
N THR A 14 11.45 -5.06 -9.71
CA THR A 14 11.56 -6.17 -10.65
C THR A 14 12.27 -5.74 -11.93
N GLU A 15 11.91 -4.58 -12.51
CA GLU A 15 12.57 -4.02 -13.70
C GLU A 15 14.05 -3.70 -13.43
N ARG A 16 14.35 -3.08 -12.29
CA ARG A 16 15.73 -2.75 -11.87
C ARG A 16 16.60 -4.00 -11.71
N LEU A 17 16.01 -5.12 -11.29
CA LEU A 17 16.68 -6.41 -11.16
C LEU A 17 16.75 -7.19 -12.49
N GLY A 18 16.37 -6.59 -13.60
CA GLY A 18 16.45 -7.20 -14.94
C GLY A 18 15.23 -8.04 -15.32
N GLY A 19 14.12 -7.91 -14.59
CA GLY A 19 12.85 -8.54 -14.93
C GLY A 19 12.36 -8.08 -16.32
N VAL A 20 11.91 -9.03 -17.14
CA VAL A 20 11.44 -8.78 -18.51
C VAL A 20 10.05 -9.38 -18.68
N PHE A 21 9.10 -8.55 -19.11
CA PHE A 21 7.74 -8.97 -19.38
C PHE A 21 7.51 -9.20 -20.86
N ARG A 22 6.74 -10.23 -21.19
CA ARG A 22 6.47 -10.62 -22.58
C ARG A 22 5.00 -10.94 -22.78
N GLN A 23 4.50 -10.58 -23.96
CA GLN A 23 3.22 -11.05 -24.48
C GLN A 23 3.43 -11.54 -25.93
N ASP A 24 2.93 -12.72 -26.24
CA ASP A 24 3.07 -13.35 -27.58
C ASP A 24 4.54 -13.39 -28.06
N GLY A 25 5.46 -13.68 -27.13
CA GLY A 25 6.91 -13.74 -27.38
C GLY A 25 7.61 -12.38 -27.51
N LYS A 26 6.90 -11.27 -27.52
CA LYS A 26 7.44 -9.90 -27.62
C LYS A 26 7.60 -9.26 -26.25
N THR A 27 8.77 -8.66 -26.01
CA THR A 27 9.02 -7.86 -24.81
C THR A 27 8.17 -6.58 -24.84
N GLY A 28 7.64 -6.18 -23.67
CA GLY A 28 6.88 -4.96 -23.54
C GLY A 28 6.83 -4.46 -22.09
N ASP A 29 6.29 -3.28 -21.91
CA ASP A 29 5.98 -2.70 -20.60
C ASP A 29 4.85 -3.50 -19.93
N LEU A 30 5.04 -3.88 -18.64
CA LEU A 30 4.02 -4.67 -17.92
C LEU A 30 2.68 -3.95 -17.86
N VAL A 31 2.67 -2.64 -17.56
CA VAL A 31 1.43 -1.88 -17.37
C VAL A 31 0.65 -1.81 -18.67
N GLU A 32 1.36 -1.61 -19.81
CA GLU A 32 0.74 -1.67 -21.14
C GLU A 32 0.20 -3.08 -21.48
N ILE A 33 0.97 -4.13 -21.16
CA ILE A 33 0.53 -5.52 -21.37
C ILE A 33 -0.74 -5.78 -20.58
N LEU A 34 -0.78 -5.39 -19.30
CA LEU A 34 -1.97 -5.56 -18.44
C LEU A 34 -3.17 -4.81 -19.00
N ALA A 35 -2.99 -3.54 -19.42
CA ALA A 35 -4.07 -2.73 -20.02
C ALA A 35 -4.66 -3.37 -21.27
N ARG A 36 -3.81 -3.85 -22.18
CA ARG A 36 -4.25 -4.57 -23.41
C ARG A 36 -5.02 -5.86 -23.11
N ASN A 37 -4.78 -6.47 -21.94
CA ASN A 37 -5.50 -7.67 -21.48
C ASN A 37 -6.69 -7.33 -20.56
N GLY A 38 -7.15 -6.08 -20.55
CA GLY A 38 -8.39 -5.67 -19.91
C GLY A 38 -8.25 -5.27 -18.45
N VAL A 39 -7.02 -5.24 -17.89
CA VAL A 39 -6.79 -4.69 -16.54
C VAL A 39 -7.08 -3.20 -16.57
N ASN A 40 -7.98 -2.75 -15.69
CA ASN A 40 -8.49 -1.38 -15.66
C ASN A 40 -8.34 -0.70 -14.29
N ALA A 41 -7.72 -1.40 -13.33
CA ALA A 41 -7.44 -0.86 -12.00
C ALA A 41 -6.06 -1.32 -11.50
N ALA A 42 -5.29 -0.38 -10.96
CA ALA A 42 -4.01 -0.62 -10.30
C ALA A 42 -4.19 -0.54 -8.80
N ARG A 43 -3.70 -1.50 -8.03
CA ARG A 43 -3.51 -1.37 -6.58
C ARG A 43 -2.04 -1.11 -6.31
N LEU A 44 -1.73 -0.06 -5.56
CA LEU A 44 -0.36 0.31 -5.20
C LEU A 44 -0.25 0.49 -3.68
N ARG A 45 0.64 -0.28 -3.07
CA ARG A 45 0.95 -0.22 -1.64
C ARG A 45 1.81 1.00 -1.34
N LEU A 46 1.55 1.62 -0.20
CA LEU A 46 2.35 2.71 0.32
C LEU A 46 2.84 2.41 1.74
N TRP A 47 4.16 2.41 1.90
CA TRP A 47 4.87 2.35 3.18
C TRP A 47 5.43 3.72 3.55
N LEU A 48 5.62 3.99 4.86
CA LEU A 48 6.07 5.31 5.31
C LEU A 48 7.56 5.53 5.06
N ASP A 49 8.40 4.65 5.61
CA ASP A 49 9.86 4.74 5.54
C ASP A 49 10.46 3.34 5.38
N PRO A 50 10.41 2.78 4.15
CA PRO A 50 10.82 1.41 3.86
C PRO A 50 12.34 1.23 3.75
N PHE A 51 13.11 1.97 4.57
CA PHE A 51 14.56 1.95 4.49
C PHE A 51 15.19 1.57 5.83
N GLY A 52 16.29 0.81 5.77
CA GLY A 52 17.14 0.55 6.92
C GLY A 52 17.97 1.78 7.33
N GLU A 53 18.70 1.69 8.44
CA GLU A 53 19.53 2.77 8.98
C GLU A 53 20.62 3.25 7.98
N ASN A 54 21.05 2.38 7.09
CA ASN A 54 22.01 2.67 6.02
C ASN A 54 21.37 3.25 4.75
N GLY A 55 20.07 3.54 4.76
CA GLY A 55 19.31 4.04 3.61
C GLY A 55 19.05 3.00 2.51
N VAL A 56 19.34 1.71 2.78
CA VAL A 56 19.03 0.63 1.84
C VAL A 56 17.56 0.22 2.01
N PRO A 57 16.78 0.09 0.89
CA PRO A 57 15.40 -0.39 0.96
C PRO A 57 15.32 -1.81 1.53
N TYR A 58 14.23 -2.09 2.25
CA TYR A 58 13.95 -3.45 2.74
C TYR A 58 13.61 -4.45 1.64
N GLY A 59 13.39 -3.98 0.41
CA GLY A 59 12.91 -4.79 -0.70
C GLY A 59 11.38 -4.85 -0.79
N GLY A 60 10.87 -5.76 -1.60
CA GLY A 60 9.42 -5.91 -1.79
C GLY A 60 8.76 -4.76 -2.57
N GLY A 61 9.56 -4.00 -3.35
CA GLY A 61 9.10 -2.92 -4.20
C GLY A 61 9.45 -1.51 -3.72
N THR A 62 10.11 -1.39 -2.57
CA THR A 62 10.35 -0.11 -1.88
C THR A 62 9.05 0.58 -1.45
N CYS A 63 8.05 0.69 -2.30
CA CYS A 63 6.68 1.17 -2.02
C CYS A 63 6.62 2.50 -1.23
N ASP A 64 7.61 3.37 -1.37
CA ASP A 64 7.58 4.74 -0.85
C ASP A 64 6.71 5.65 -1.73
N LEU A 65 6.40 6.86 -1.27
CA LEU A 65 5.53 7.76 -2.03
C LEU A 65 6.10 8.10 -3.43
N PRO A 66 7.41 8.37 -3.62
CA PRO A 66 7.96 8.56 -4.97
C PRO A 66 7.75 7.37 -5.90
N CYS A 67 7.97 6.13 -5.43
CA CYS A 67 7.70 4.91 -6.21
C CYS A 67 6.21 4.81 -6.59
N VAL A 68 5.31 4.99 -5.61
CA VAL A 68 3.86 4.99 -5.84
C VAL A 68 3.46 6.03 -6.88
N MET A 69 4.00 7.25 -6.81
CA MET A 69 3.68 8.31 -7.77
C MET A 69 4.09 7.95 -9.20
N ARG A 70 5.27 7.36 -9.39
CA ARG A 70 5.72 6.91 -10.72
C ARG A 70 4.85 5.78 -11.27
N LEU A 71 4.52 4.79 -10.44
CA LEU A 71 3.65 3.68 -10.84
C LEU A 71 2.21 4.13 -11.11
N ALA A 72 1.67 5.05 -10.29
CA ALA A 72 0.36 5.66 -10.51
C ALA A 72 0.31 6.45 -11.83
N ALA A 73 1.38 7.18 -12.16
CA ALA A 73 1.48 7.88 -13.44
C ALA A 73 1.45 6.90 -14.64
N ARG A 74 2.18 5.77 -14.54
CA ARG A 74 2.14 4.70 -15.57
C ARG A 74 0.74 4.10 -15.71
N ALA A 75 0.07 3.79 -14.57
CA ALA A 75 -1.29 3.27 -14.57
C ALA A 75 -2.29 4.24 -15.23
N LYS A 76 -2.27 5.51 -14.80
CA LYS A 76 -3.17 6.55 -15.34
C LYS A 76 -2.91 6.85 -16.82
N ALA A 77 -1.67 6.75 -17.30
CA ALA A 77 -1.34 6.88 -18.72
C ALA A 77 -2.00 5.77 -19.57
N GLN A 78 -2.31 4.62 -18.99
CA GLN A 78 -3.05 3.53 -19.62
C GLN A 78 -4.56 3.58 -19.34
N GLY A 79 -5.06 4.66 -18.75
CA GLY A 79 -6.47 4.83 -18.42
C GLY A 79 -6.97 3.96 -17.25
N MET A 80 -6.07 3.37 -16.46
CA MET A 80 -6.44 2.58 -15.29
C MET A 80 -6.90 3.47 -14.14
N ARG A 81 -7.88 3.00 -13.38
CA ARG A 81 -8.17 3.54 -12.04
C ARG A 81 -7.05 3.18 -11.08
N PHE A 82 -6.90 3.97 -10.02
CA PHE A 82 -5.83 3.81 -9.05
C PHE A 82 -6.39 3.63 -7.64
N LEU A 83 -6.07 2.51 -6.98
CA LEU A 83 -6.32 2.26 -5.58
C LEU A 83 -5.00 2.44 -4.81
N LEU A 84 -4.98 3.40 -3.89
CA LEU A 84 -3.88 3.60 -2.95
C LEU A 84 -4.11 2.75 -1.70
N ASP A 85 -3.18 1.86 -1.39
CA ASP A 85 -3.20 1.04 -0.18
C ASP A 85 -2.22 1.57 0.86
N LEU A 86 -2.75 2.22 1.89
CA LEU A 86 -2.01 2.81 2.99
C LEU A 86 -1.75 1.76 4.08
N HIS A 87 -0.57 1.19 4.13
CA HIS A 87 -0.21 0.20 5.16
C HIS A 87 -0.07 0.81 6.57
N TYR A 88 0.28 2.10 6.68
CA TYR A 88 0.66 2.76 7.94
C TYR A 88 1.78 2.04 8.68
N SER A 89 2.74 1.55 7.94
CA SER A 89 3.93 0.85 8.43
C SER A 89 5.12 1.17 7.52
N ASP A 90 6.31 0.76 7.92
CA ASP A 90 7.52 0.89 7.11
C ASP A 90 7.73 -0.32 6.18
N PHE A 91 6.94 -1.37 6.35
CA PHE A 91 7.02 -2.61 5.57
C PHE A 91 5.68 -3.35 5.55
N TRP A 92 5.67 -4.61 5.13
CA TRP A 92 4.48 -5.44 5.08
C TRP A 92 3.70 -5.46 6.40
N CYS A 93 2.40 -5.28 6.29
CA CYS A 93 1.41 -5.57 7.31
C CYS A 93 0.54 -6.75 6.86
N ASP A 94 0.25 -7.65 7.79
CA ASP A 94 -0.61 -8.81 7.60
C ASP A 94 -1.38 -9.10 8.92
N PRO A 95 -2.31 -10.08 8.97
CA PRO A 95 -3.09 -10.35 10.18
C PRO A 95 -2.26 -10.75 11.41
N GLY A 96 -1.02 -11.22 11.22
CA GLY A 96 -0.08 -11.58 12.28
C GLY A 96 0.91 -10.47 12.64
N ARG A 97 0.98 -9.41 11.82
CA ARG A 97 2.01 -8.36 11.95
C ARG A 97 1.51 -7.00 11.50
N GLN A 98 1.24 -6.13 12.46
CA GLN A 98 0.75 -4.77 12.24
C GLN A 98 1.62 -3.75 12.99
N LEU A 99 2.93 -3.74 12.71
CA LEU A 99 3.90 -2.91 13.43
C LEU A 99 3.72 -1.43 13.07
N SER A 100 3.74 -0.59 14.10
CA SER A 100 3.84 0.87 13.91
C SER A 100 5.13 1.24 13.18
N PRO A 101 5.11 2.27 12.34
CA PRO A 101 6.32 2.84 11.74
C PRO A 101 7.34 3.24 12.79
N LYS A 102 8.62 3.17 12.48
CA LYS A 102 9.73 3.62 13.35
C LYS A 102 9.47 5.02 13.93
N ALA A 103 9.03 5.95 13.08
CA ALA A 103 8.76 7.33 13.46
C ALA A 103 7.55 7.51 14.38
N TRP A 104 6.73 6.46 14.60
CA TRP A 104 5.54 6.48 15.46
C TRP A 104 5.65 5.50 16.62
N ALA A 105 6.82 4.91 16.83
CA ALA A 105 7.05 3.96 17.92
C ALA A 105 6.81 4.62 19.29
N GLY A 106 6.12 3.90 20.17
CA GLY A 106 5.85 4.34 21.55
C GLY A 106 4.72 5.35 21.71
N LEU A 107 4.07 5.79 20.62
CA LEU A 107 2.93 6.71 20.69
C LEU A 107 1.68 5.99 21.20
N GLY A 108 0.85 6.71 21.96
CA GLY A 108 -0.47 6.27 22.40
C GLY A 108 -1.51 6.36 21.27
N THR A 109 -2.70 5.80 21.54
CA THR A 109 -3.79 5.69 20.54
C THR A 109 -4.21 7.04 19.97
N ASP A 110 -4.35 8.07 20.82
CA ASP A 110 -4.78 9.41 20.38
C ASP A 110 -3.73 10.09 19.50
N GLU A 111 -2.46 9.95 19.87
CA GLU A 111 -1.35 10.48 19.07
C GLU A 111 -1.25 9.77 17.71
N LEU A 112 -1.41 8.45 17.70
CA LEU A 112 -1.44 7.65 16.47
C LEU A 112 -2.60 8.05 15.56
N ALA A 113 -3.80 8.31 16.10
CA ALA A 113 -4.93 8.83 15.33
C ALA A 113 -4.58 10.16 14.64
N GLY A 114 -3.93 11.07 15.36
CA GLY A 114 -3.42 12.33 14.81
C GLY A 114 -2.36 12.12 13.71
N LYS A 115 -1.46 11.13 13.89
CA LYS A 115 -0.43 10.78 12.89
C LYS A 115 -1.06 10.21 11.62
N ILE A 116 -2.00 9.25 11.76
CA ILE A 116 -2.75 8.68 10.63
C ILE A 116 -3.44 9.78 9.84
N PHE A 117 -4.23 10.63 10.52
CA PHE A 117 -4.94 11.72 9.87
C PHE A 117 -3.98 12.65 9.10
N GLY A 118 -2.93 13.13 9.77
CA GLY A 118 -1.97 14.04 9.18
C GLY A 118 -1.19 13.43 8.01
N TYR A 119 -0.79 12.16 8.11
CA TYR A 119 -0.10 11.44 7.05
C TYR A 119 -1.01 11.23 5.83
N THR A 120 -2.22 10.70 6.06
CA THR A 120 -3.19 10.46 4.99
C THR A 120 -3.52 11.75 4.24
N LYS A 121 -3.83 12.82 4.99
CA LYS A 121 -4.14 14.14 4.40
C LYS A 121 -2.99 14.65 3.52
N ARG A 122 -1.74 14.63 4.02
CA ARG A 122 -0.58 15.08 3.24
C ARG A 122 -0.33 14.22 2.01
N THR A 123 -0.41 12.91 2.14
CA THR A 123 -0.22 11.97 1.03
C THR A 123 -1.24 12.23 -0.08
N LEU A 124 -2.52 12.31 0.24
CA LEU A 124 -3.58 12.59 -0.73
C LEU A 124 -3.42 13.97 -1.37
N GLN A 125 -3.01 14.98 -0.60
CA GLN A 125 -2.72 16.30 -1.14
C GLN A 125 -1.56 16.29 -2.13
N MET A 126 -0.47 15.58 -1.82
CA MET A 126 0.68 15.45 -2.71
C MET A 126 0.31 14.74 -4.02
N LEU A 127 -0.44 13.65 -3.94
CA LEU A 127 -0.93 12.93 -5.11
C LEU A 127 -1.87 13.82 -5.95
N ARG A 128 -2.81 14.52 -5.33
CA ARG A 128 -3.71 15.47 -6.02
C ARG A 128 -2.93 16.57 -6.73
N ASN A 129 -1.96 17.19 -6.06
CA ASN A 129 -1.14 18.26 -6.64
C ASN A 129 -0.31 17.79 -7.85
N ALA A 130 0.01 16.50 -7.91
CA ALA A 130 0.69 15.87 -9.03
C ALA A 130 -0.27 15.38 -10.14
N GLY A 131 -1.58 15.57 -10.01
CA GLY A 131 -2.58 15.04 -10.95
C GLY A 131 -2.77 13.51 -10.84
N LEU A 132 -2.36 12.92 -9.72
CA LEU A 132 -2.37 11.48 -9.45
C LEU A 132 -3.37 11.12 -8.34
N GLU A 133 -4.48 11.84 -8.22
CA GLU A 133 -5.49 11.56 -7.21
C GLU A 133 -5.98 10.11 -7.34
N PRO A 134 -5.97 9.32 -6.23
CA PRO A 134 -6.47 7.95 -6.26
C PRO A 134 -7.99 7.93 -6.43
N ASP A 135 -8.48 6.95 -7.17
CA ASP A 135 -9.91 6.69 -7.35
C ASP A 135 -10.50 5.95 -6.13
N MET A 136 -9.65 5.22 -5.41
CA MET A 136 -9.99 4.48 -4.19
C MET A 136 -8.83 4.56 -3.19
N VAL A 137 -9.15 4.49 -1.90
CA VAL A 137 -8.17 4.43 -0.82
C VAL A 137 -8.50 3.26 0.10
N GLN A 138 -7.53 2.39 0.31
CA GLN A 138 -7.57 1.35 1.33
C GLN A 138 -6.86 1.88 2.59
N VAL A 139 -7.58 1.90 3.70
CA VAL A 139 -7.10 2.41 4.99
C VAL A 139 -6.61 1.24 5.84
N GLY A 140 -5.30 0.99 5.80
CA GLY A 140 -4.67 -0.20 6.39
C GLY A 140 -4.74 -1.44 5.50
N ASN A 141 -3.78 -2.33 5.66
CA ASN A 141 -3.73 -3.63 5.00
C ASN A 141 -3.98 -4.75 5.98
N GLU A 142 -4.97 -5.62 5.70
CA GLU A 142 -5.28 -6.83 6.46
C GLU A 142 -5.45 -6.61 7.98
N ILE A 143 -6.16 -5.55 8.36
CA ILE A 143 -6.30 -5.05 9.73
C ILE A 143 -7.27 -5.87 10.62
N THR A 144 -7.45 -7.15 10.33
CA THR A 144 -8.41 -8.05 11.03
C THR A 144 -8.24 -8.05 12.55
N ASN A 145 -7.02 -7.88 13.05
CA ASN A 145 -6.70 -7.81 14.49
C ASN A 145 -6.19 -6.43 14.91
N GLY A 146 -6.76 -5.37 14.30
CA GLY A 146 -6.32 -4.00 14.50
C GLY A 146 -5.07 -3.65 13.69
N MET A 147 -4.55 -2.46 13.91
CA MET A 147 -3.39 -1.90 13.21
C MET A 147 -2.49 -1.14 14.19
N LEU A 148 -1.26 -0.81 13.80
CA LEU A 148 -0.33 -0.02 14.62
C LEU A 148 -0.08 -0.62 16.01
N TRP A 149 0.28 -1.89 16.03
CA TRP A 149 0.54 -2.61 17.28
C TRP A 149 1.74 -2.02 18.03
N PRO A 150 1.73 -2.08 19.40
CA PRO A 150 0.69 -2.71 20.26
C PRO A 150 -0.54 -1.83 20.53
N ALA A 151 -0.48 -0.51 20.33
CA ALA A 151 -1.50 0.44 20.79
C ALA A 151 -2.88 0.21 20.15
N GLY A 152 -2.93 -0.09 18.84
CA GLY A 152 -4.16 -0.36 18.10
C GLY A 152 -4.47 -1.85 17.91
N LYS A 153 -3.80 -2.75 18.66
CA LYS A 153 -4.10 -4.20 18.62
C LYS A 153 -5.44 -4.45 19.28
N LEU A 154 -6.33 -5.17 18.58
CA LEU A 154 -7.54 -5.71 19.21
C LEU A 154 -7.13 -6.85 20.13
N SER A 155 -7.76 -6.93 21.31
CA SER A 155 -7.52 -8.05 22.24
C SER A 155 -7.85 -9.38 21.57
N ASP A 156 -7.00 -10.37 21.72
CA ASP A 156 -7.34 -11.72 21.31
C ASP A 156 -8.60 -12.15 22.07
N PRO A 157 -9.58 -12.78 21.41
CA PRO A 157 -10.79 -13.22 22.10
C PRO A 157 -10.40 -14.24 23.16
N GLU A 158 -10.90 -14.06 24.38
CA GLU A 158 -10.80 -15.13 25.39
C GLU A 158 -11.46 -16.40 24.82
N PRO A 159 -10.90 -17.59 25.07
CA PRO A 159 -11.48 -18.83 24.60
C PRO A 159 -12.97 -18.92 24.98
N GLY A 160 -13.84 -19.05 23.97
CA GLY A 160 -15.29 -19.15 24.14
C GLY A 160 -16.06 -17.83 24.21
N LYS A 161 -15.39 -16.67 24.11
CA LYS A 161 -16.08 -15.38 24.00
C LYS A 161 -16.06 -14.86 22.56
N PRO A 162 -17.15 -14.24 22.07
CA PRO A 162 -17.13 -13.60 20.76
C PRO A 162 -16.14 -12.43 20.74
N ARG A 163 -15.53 -12.17 19.58
CA ARG A 163 -14.72 -10.96 19.35
C ARG A 163 -15.59 -9.71 19.57
N THR A 164 -15.09 -8.77 20.37
CA THR A 164 -15.72 -7.45 20.54
C THR A 164 -15.05 -6.46 19.57
N GLY A 165 -15.80 -5.52 19.04
CA GLY A 165 -15.33 -4.55 18.05
C GLY A 165 -15.59 -4.99 16.61
N PHE A 166 -14.83 -4.44 15.65
CA PHE A 166 -14.98 -4.70 14.20
C PHE A 166 -14.89 -6.18 13.79
N GLY A 167 -14.38 -7.06 14.63
CA GLY A 167 -14.31 -8.50 14.38
C GLY A 167 -15.59 -9.27 14.74
N ALA A 168 -16.66 -8.57 15.12
CA ALA A 168 -17.97 -9.16 15.47
C ALA A 168 -19.05 -8.94 14.39
N LEU A 169 -18.67 -8.35 13.22
CA LEU A 169 -19.56 -8.14 12.08
C LEU A 169 -19.45 -9.26 11.06
#